data_4d252a7bbc07dab2ce3bbcadeb97de4f
#
_entry.id   4d252a7bbc07dab2ce3bbcadeb97de4f
#
_cell.length_a   1.000
_cell.length_b   1.000
_cell.length_c   1.000
_cell.angle_alpha   90.00
_cell.angle_beta   90.00
_cell.angle_gamma   90.00
#
_symmetry.space_group_name_H-M   'P 1'
#
loop_
_entity.id
_entity.type
_entity.pdbx_description
1 polymer ?
#
loop_
_entity_poly.entity_id
_entity_poly.type
_entity_poly.pdbx_seq_one_letter_code
_entity_poly.pdbx_strand_id
1 'polypeptide(L)'
;MGALHPQVVHFAIALLVVGVLFRAVSWLGRPAFVSPAAAALLTLGTLAAVVAAYTGDIAHGPVEQMPGLRPAVEDHEFWGGWARNIFLVVFVAELVALALRNSPKARYALMTSTVVGVLGLGALYEAGEHGGAIVYAYAGGVGTRSGDPQDVSHLLRAGLYQQAIADRKAGRADGAAALLDIAAQRFPNDVEVLLARAESLLIDGKNAMAALDALRAIMPPADNRAVRIRHGMLTADALVSAGQREGAIATLQQLLAAVPSPRVQQRLDALKAGD
;
A
#
# COMPACT_ATOMS: atom_id res chain seq x y z
N MET A 1 -18.08 -13.09 -5.32
CA MET A 1 -17.72 -13.44 -3.92
C MET A 1 -16.24 -13.22 -3.66
N GLY A 2 -15.29 -13.69 -4.49
CA GLY A 2 -13.85 -13.45 -4.30
C GLY A 2 -13.42 -11.98 -4.17
N ALA A 3 -14.07 -11.06 -4.91
CA ALA A 3 -13.81 -9.62 -4.81
C ALA A 3 -14.10 -9.01 -3.42
N LEU A 4 -14.89 -9.69 -2.59
CA LEU A 4 -15.22 -9.26 -1.23
C LEU A 4 -14.21 -9.79 -0.18
N HIS A 5 -13.30 -10.69 -0.58
CA HIS A 5 -12.34 -11.31 0.33
C HIS A 5 -11.56 -10.28 1.18
N PRO A 6 -10.98 -9.21 0.63
CA PRO A 6 -10.24 -8.24 1.43
C PRO A 6 -11.10 -7.56 2.51
N GLN A 7 -12.35 -7.19 2.18
CA GLN A 7 -13.25 -6.55 3.14
C GLN A 7 -13.60 -7.48 4.30
N VAL A 8 -13.92 -8.75 3.98
CA VAL A 8 -14.25 -9.77 4.99
C VAL A 8 -13.04 -10.06 5.90
N VAL A 9 -11.84 -10.15 5.33
CA VAL A 9 -10.58 -10.33 6.08
C VAL A 9 -10.36 -9.19 7.08
N HIS A 10 -10.47 -7.93 6.65
CA HIS A 10 -10.29 -6.79 7.55
C HIS A 10 -11.29 -6.79 8.69
N PHE A 11 -12.54 -7.16 8.40
CA PHE A 11 -13.58 -7.28 9.41
C PHE A 11 -13.27 -8.40 10.42
N ALA A 12 -12.85 -9.58 9.94
CA ALA A 12 -12.43 -10.70 10.78
C ALA A 12 -11.26 -10.30 11.70
N ILE A 13 -10.19 -9.70 11.14
CA ILE A 13 -9.02 -9.26 11.89
C ILE A 13 -9.42 -8.29 13.01
N ALA A 14 -10.19 -7.26 12.69
CA ALA A 14 -10.60 -6.25 13.68
C ALA A 14 -11.37 -6.88 14.85
N LEU A 15 -12.36 -7.72 14.55
CA LEU A 15 -13.17 -8.37 15.59
C LEU A 15 -12.36 -9.34 16.46
N LEU A 16 -11.49 -10.14 15.85
CA LEU A 16 -10.68 -11.13 16.56
C LEU A 16 -9.63 -10.45 17.45
N VAL A 17 -8.92 -9.45 16.95
CA VAL A 17 -7.93 -8.71 17.75
C VAL A 17 -8.57 -8.04 18.95
N VAL A 18 -9.65 -7.28 18.73
CA VAL A 18 -10.35 -6.58 19.82
C VAL A 18 -11.00 -7.61 20.75
N GLY A 19 -11.56 -8.69 20.22
CA GLY A 19 -12.15 -9.78 21.00
C GLY A 19 -11.15 -10.44 21.96
N VAL A 20 -9.93 -10.78 21.49
CA VAL A 20 -8.87 -11.36 22.33
C VAL A 20 -8.40 -10.35 23.38
N LEU A 21 -8.23 -9.08 23.02
CA LEU A 21 -7.87 -8.03 23.99
C LEU A 21 -8.94 -7.89 25.07
N PHE A 22 -10.22 -7.88 24.70
CA PHE A 22 -11.32 -7.82 25.67
C PHE A 22 -11.36 -9.08 26.54
N ARG A 23 -11.08 -10.26 25.95
CA ARG A 23 -11.02 -11.50 26.72
C ARG A 23 -9.89 -11.46 27.75
N ALA A 24 -8.71 -10.96 27.40
CA ALA A 24 -7.61 -10.76 28.31
C ALA A 24 -7.95 -9.75 29.42
N VAL A 25 -8.51 -8.60 29.06
CA VAL A 25 -8.93 -7.56 30.01
C VAL A 25 -10.04 -8.06 30.96
N SER A 26 -10.91 -8.96 30.50
CA SER A 26 -12.01 -9.49 31.33
C SER A 26 -11.54 -10.18 32.62
N TRP A 27 -10.28 -10.62 32.68
CA TRP A 27 -9.68 -11.20 33.90
C TRP A 27 -9.45 -10.18 35.01
N LEU A 28 -9.48 -8.87 34.70
CA LEU A 28 -9.43 -7.80 35.70
C LEU A 28 -10.78 -7.62 36.46
N GLY A 29 -11.84 -8.31 36.01
CA GLY A 29 -13.14 -8.32 36.64
C GLY A 29 -13.98 -7.04 36.44
N ARG A 30 -13.46 -5.99 35.84
CA ARG A 30 -14.17 -4.72 35.57
C ARG A 30 -13.64 -4.09 34.27
N PRO A 31 -14.50 -3.40 33.49
CA PRO A 31 -15.97 -3.26 33.62
C PRO A 31 -16.72 -4.58 33.28
N ALA A 32 -17.90 -4.78 33.84
CA ALA A 32 -18.66 -6.05 33.71
C ALA A 32 -19.05 -6.38 32.26
N PHE A 33 -19.18 -5.37 31.37
CA PHE A 33 -19.54 -5.57 29.98
C PHE A 33 -18.43 -6.21 29.13
N VAL A 34 -17.16 -6.19 29.59
CA VAL A 34 -16.00 -6.61 28.79
C VAL A 34 -16.06 -8.10 28.45
N SER A 35 -16.45 -8.94 29.40
CA SER A 35 -16.52 -10.39 29.16
C SER A 35 -17.61 -10.79 28.15
N PRO A 36 -18.86 -10.33 28.24
CA PRO A 36 -19.84 -10.61 27.20
C PRO A 36 -19.52 -9.96 25.85
N ALA A 37 -18.92 -8.77 25.84
CA ALA A 37 -18.45 -8.15 24.60
C ALA A 37 -17.35 -8.99 23.93
N ALA A 38 -16.38 -9.51 24.70
CA ALA A 38 -15.35 -10.44 24.19
C ALA A 38 -15.97 -11.66 23.52
N ALA A 39 -16.94 -12.31 24.19
CA ALA A 39 -17.65 -13.47 23.62
C ALA A 39 -18.33 -13.15 22.29
N ALA A 40 -19.04 -12.00 22.21
CA ALA A 40 -19.69 -11.57 20.98
C ALA A 40 -18.69 -11.27 19.86
N LEU A 41 -17.61 -10.54 20.15
CA LEU A 41 -16.57 -10.19 19.18
C LEU A 41 -15.83 -11.44 18.66
N LEU A 42 -15.44 -12.36 19.55
CA LEU A 42 -14.78 -13.61 19.18
C LEU A 42 -15.70 -14.52 18.34
N THR A 43 -16.97 -14.58 18.68
CA THR A 43 -17.98 -15.33 17.91
C THR A 43 -18.11 -14.75 16.49
N LEU A 44 -18.40 -13.45 16.38
CA LEU A 44 -18.58 -12.79 15.09
C LEU A 44 -17.30 -12.80 14.26
N GLY A 45 -16.14 -12.59 14.91
CA GLY A 45 -14.84 -12.64 14.26
C GLY A 45 -14.49 -14.02 13.72
N THR A 46 -14.81 -15.09 14.46
CA THR A 46 -14.61 -16.47 13.99
C THR A 46 -15.52 -16.79 12.80
N LEU A 47 -16.78 -16.40 12.85
CA LEU A 47 -17.69 -16.56 11.71
C LEU A 47 -17.20 -15.79 10.49
N ALA A 48 -16.71 -14.56 10.68
CA ALA A 48 -16.09 -13.78 9.62
C ALA A 48 -14.82 -14.45 9.06
N ALA A 49 -13.99 -15.09 9.90
CA ALA A 49 -12.80 -15.82 9.45
C ALA A 49 -13.16 -17.06 8.61
N VAL A 50 -14.26 -17.75 8.94
CA VAL A 50 -14.77 -18.85 8.09
C VAL A 50 -15.23 -18.34 6.73
N VAL A 51 -15.95 -17.20 6.71
CA VAL A 51 -16.37 -16.56 5.46
C VAL A 51 -15.17 -16.03 4.68
N ALA A 52 -14.13 -15.51 5.37
CA ALA A 52 -12.88 -15.09 4.75
C ALA A 52 -12.20 -16.25 4.04
N ALA A 53 -12.06 -17.41 4.69
CA ALA A 53 -11.49 -18.60 4.05
C ALA A 53 -12.27 -19.00 2.79
N TYR A 54 -13.60 -19.09 2.88
CA TYR A 54 -14.45 -19.40 1.73
C TYR A 54 -14.31 -18.41 0.57
N THR A 55 -14.27 -17.11 0.86
CA THR A 55 -14.10 -16.08 -0.17
C THR A 55 -12.68 -16.04 -0.73
N GLY A 56 -11.68 -16.46 0.06
CA GLY A 56 -10.30 -16.65 -0.34
C GLY A 56 -10.18 -17.76 -1.39
N ASP A 57 -10.73 -18.94 -1.13
CA ASP A 57 -10.74 -20.06 -2.07
C ASP A 57 -11.31 -19.67 -3.44
N ILE A 58 -12.35 -18.84 -3.46
CA ILE A 58 -12.94 -18.34 -4.73
C ILE A 58 -12.00 -17.34 -5.42
N ALA A 59 -11.25 -16.54 -4.65
CA ALA A 59 -10.31 -15.55 -5.19
C ALA A 59 -9.02 -16.17 -5.73
N HIS A 60 -8.68 -17.38 -5.34
CA HIS A 60 -7.42 -18.09 -5.59
C HIS A 60 -7.11 -18.28 -7.08
N GLY A 61 -8.03 -18.86 -7.83
CA GLY A 61 -7.76 -19.36 -9.18
C GLY A 61 -7.13 -18.33 -10.14
N PRO A 62 -7.66 -17.11 -10.29
CA PRO A 62 -7.06 -16.09 -11.16
C PRO A 62 -5.68 -15.62 -10.68
N VAL A 63 -5.46 -15.62 -9.35
CA VAL A 63 -4.25 -15.08 -8.72
C VAL A 63 -3.08 -16.07 -8.83
N GLU A 64 -3.34 -17.36 -8.67
CA GLU A 64 -2.33 -18.43 -8.83
C GLU A 64 -1.72 -18.52 -10.23
N GLN A 65 -2.44 -18.06 -11.26
CA GLN A 65 -1.97 -18.08 -12.64
C GLN A 65 -0.90 -17.01 -12.93
N MET A 66 -0.69 -16.07 -12.00
CA MET A 66 0.33 -15.05 -12.18
C MET A 66 1.73 -15.63 -11.94
N PRO A 67 2.70 -15.37 -12.84
CA PRO A 67 4.05 -15.91 -12.71
C PRO A 67 4.71 -15.54 -11.39
N GLY A 68 5.18 -16.54 -10.64
CA GLY A 68 5.90 -16.35 -9.39
C GLY A 68 5.02 -16.12 -8.15
N LEU A 69 3.70 -16.04 -8.29
CA LEU A 69 2.80 -15.71 -7.17
C LEU A 69 2.36 -16.93 -6.36
N ARG A 70 2.34 -18.11 -6.98
CA ARG A 70 1.81 -19.33 -6.37
C ARG A 70 2.36 -19.65 -4.98
N PRO A 71 3.69 -19.59 -4.70
CA PRO A 71 4.21 -19.86 -3.36
C PRO A 71 3.68 -18.89 -2.31
N ALA A 72 3.55 -17.59 -2.63
CA ALA A 72 3.02 -16.59 -1.71
C ALA A 72 1.53 -16.82 -1.40
N VAL A 73 0.77 -17.33 -2.36
CA VAL A 73 -0.65 -17.71 -2.16
C VAL A 73 -0.74 -18.93 -1.25
N GLU A 74 0.08 -19.96 -1.46
CA GLU A 74 0.14 -21.17 -0.63
C GLU A 74 0.50 -20.83 0.83
N ASP A 75 1.47 -19.93 1.06
CA ASP A 75 1.83 -19.46 2.40
C ASP A 75 0.69 -18.69 3.07
N HIS A 76 0.02 -17.81 2.34
CA HIS A 76 -1.15 -17.08 2.84
C HIS A 76 -2.29 -18.04 3.22
N GLU A 77 -2.58 -19.02 2.39
CA GLU A 77 -3.61 -20.04 2.64
C GLU A 77 -3.28 -20.88 3.86
N PHE A 78 -2.03 -21.31 3.99
CA PHE A 78 -1.54 -22.08 5.15
C PHE A 78 -1.82 -21.32 6.45
N TRP A 79 -1.36 -20.07 6.55
CA TRP A 79 -1.53 -19.28 7.77
C TRP A 79 -2.98 -18.85 8.01
N GLY A 80 -3.73 -18.54 6.94
CA GLY A 80 -5.18 -18.26 7.02
C GLY A 80 -5.97 -19.45 7.53
N GLY A 81 -5.61 -20.66 7.07
CA GLY A 81 -6.18 -21.93 7.55
C GLY A 81 -5.88 -22.18 9.04
N TRP A 82 -4.66 -21.96 9.47
CA TRP A 82 -4.28 -22.05 10.87
C TRP A 82 -5.02 -21.03 11.73
N ALA A 83 -5.06 -19.76 11.33
CA ALA A 83 -5.80 -18.73 12.05
C ALA A 83 -7.27 -19.12 12.23
N ARG A 84 -7.96 -19.49 11.14
CA ARG A 84 -9.36 -19.97 11.18
C ARG A 84 -9.53 -21.11 12.17
N ASN A 85 -8.68 -22.14 12.11
CA ASN A 85 -8.83 -23.35 12.94
C ASN A 85 -8.58 -23.04 14.43
N ILE A 86 -7.61 -22.20 14.75
CA ILE A 86 -7.33 -21.76 16.11
C ILE A 86 -8.53 -20.98 16.67
N PHE A 87 -9.10 -20.05 15.89
CA PHE A 87 -10.26 -19.29 16.35
C PHE A 87 -11.53 -20.12 16.41
N LEU A 88 -11.68 -21.21 15.65
CA LEU A 88 -12.74 -22.19 15.86
C LEU A 88 -12.61 -22.87 17.25
N VAL A 89 -11.39 -23.17 17.71
CA VAL A 89 -11.19 -23.67 19.07
C VAL A 89 -11.57 -22.61 20.11
N VAL A 90 -11.20 -21.33 19.88
CA VAL A 90 -11.62 -20.21 20.74
C VAL A 90 -13.14 -20.10 20.79
N PHE A 91 -13.81 -20.19 19.66
CA PHE A 91 -15.28 -20.16 19.57
C PHE A 91 -15.93 -21.29 20.38
N VAL A 92 -15.42 -22.52 20.26
CA VAL A 92 -15.91 -23.66 21.06
C VAL A 92 -15.67 -23.40 22.54
N ALA A 93 -14.51 -22.88 22.94
CA ALA A 93 -14.21 -22.54 24.33
C ALA A 93 -15.20 -21.48 24.87
N GLU A 94 -15.56 -20.46 24.08
CA GLU A 94 -16.58 -19.46 24.47
C GLU A 94 -17.97 -20.09 24.65
N LEU A 95 -18.37 -21.00 23.76
CA LEU A 95 -19.63 -21.71 23.88
C LEU A 95 -19.66 -22.61 25.15
N VAL A 96 -18.56 -23.31 25.43
CA VAL A 96 -18.40 -24.12 26.65
C VAL A 96 -18.48 -23.23 27.89
N ALA A 97 -17.81 -22.06 27.88
CA ALA A 97 -17.87 -21.12 28.99
C ALA A 97 -19.30 -20.61 29.22
N LEU A 98 -20.03 -20.33 28.16
CA LEU A 98 -21.45 -19.93 28.22
C LEU A 98 -22.35 -21.05 28.77
N ALA A 99 -22.17 -22.28 28.30
CA ALA A 99 -22.91 -23.43 28.80
C ALA A 99 -22.63 -23.71 30.29
N LEU A 100 -21.40 -23.50 30.73
CA LEU A 100 -20.94 -23.71 32.10
C LEU A 100 -21.02 -22.45 32.98
N ARG A 101 -21.72 -21.39 32.58
CA ARG A 101 -21.71 -20.07 33.24
C ARG A 101 -22.03 -20.10 34.73
N ASN A 102 -22.80 -21.08 35.17
CA ASN A 102 -23.19 -21.27 36.57
C ASN A 102 -22.26 -22.24 37.32
N SER A 103 -21.14 -22.67 36.69
CA SER A 103 -20.18 -23.62 37.26
C SER A 103 -18.79 -22.95 37.38
N PRO A 104 -18.04 -23.27 38.45
CA PRO A 104 -16.65 -22.81 38.56
C PRO A 104 -15.75 -23.31 37.40
N LYS A 105 -16.21 -24.31 36.65
CA LYS A 105 -15.48 -24.84 35.48
C LYS A 105 -15.47 -23.88 34.29
N ALA A 106 -16.40 -22.92 34.22
CA ALA A 106 -16.43 -21.90 33.16
C ALA A 106 -15.10 -21.15 33.05
N ARG A 107 -14.42 -20.91 34.17
CA ARG A 107 -13.12 -20.22 34.18
C ARG A 107 -12.05 -20.92 33.35
N TYR A 108 -12.06 -22.26 33.31
CA TYR A 108 -11.06 -23.01 32.52
C TYR A 108 -11.31 -22.83 31.03
N ALA A 109 -12.59 -22.84 30.60
CA ALA A 109 -12.93 -22.56 29.21
C ALA A 109 -12.54 -21.14 28.79
N LEU A 110 -12.77 -20.12 29.65
CA LEU A 110 -12.32 -18.74 29.41
C LEU A 110 -10.80 -18.63 29.37
N MET A 111 -10.08 -19.38 30.21
CA MET A 111 -8.62 -19.41 30.18
C MET A 111 -8.10 -20.04 28.88
N THR A 112 -8.72 -21.15 28.44
CA THR A 112 -8.43 -21.74 27.12
C THR A 112 -8.67 -20.72 26.01
N SER A 113 -9.83 -20.05 26.00
CA SER A 113 -10.16 -19.01 25.03
C SER A 113 -9.07 -17.90 24.99
N THR A 114 -8.63 -17.45 26.18
CA THR A 114 -7.58 -16.41 26.28
C THR A 114 -6.27 -16.88 25.69
N VAL A 115 -5.75 -18.04 26.17
CA VAL A 115 -4.41 -18.54 25.78
C VAL A 115 -4.40 -18.89 24.29
N VAL A 116 -5.39 -19.65 23.82
CA VAL A 116 -5.50 -20.06 22.43
C VAL A 116 -5.77 -18.83 21.53
N GLY A 117 -6.56 -17.86 22.00
CA GLY A 117 -6.79 -16.61 21.30
C GLY A 117 -5.50 -15.79 21.10
N VAL A 118 -4.66 -15.68 22.12
CA VAL A 118 -3.34 -15.00 22.00
C VAL A 118 -2.44 -15.72 20.99
N LEU A 119 -2.39 -17.06 21.00
CA LEU A 119 -1.66 -17.82 19.98
C LEU A 119 -2.26 -17.60 18.59
N GLY A 120 -3.59 -17.51 18.50
CA GLY A 120 -4.30 -17.21 17.26
C GLY A 120 -3.96 -15.85 16.66
N LEU A 121 -3.62 -14.84 17.49
CA LEU A 121 -3.15 -13.53 16.98
C LEU A 121 -1.83 -13.68 16.21
N GLY A 122 -0.95 -14.57 16.60
CA GLY A 122 0.28 -14.87 15.86
C GLY A 122 -0.02 -15.42 14.45
N ALA A 123 -0.88 -16.43 14.35
CA ALA A 123 -1.29 -16.97 13.06
C ALA A 123 -2.04 -15.93 12.19
N LEU A 124 -2.83 -15.07 12.83
CA LEU A 124 -3.55 -13.99 12.15
C LEU A 124 -2.60 -12.92 11.61
N TYR A 125 -1.54 -12.61 12.34
CA TYR A 125 -0.49 -11.70 11.90
C TYR A 125 0.23 -12.27 10.66
N GLU A 126 0.67 -13.52 10.71
CA GLU A 126 1.33 -14.19 9.57
C GLU A 126 0.41 -14.24 8.34
N ALA A 127 -0.87 -14.59 8.52
CA ALA A 127 -1.83 -14.56 7.43
C ALA A 127 -1.98 -13.14 6.83
N GLY A 128 -1.98 -12.11 7.67
CA GLY A 128 -2.04 -10.71 7.24
C GLY A 128 -0.79 -10.28 6.47
N GLU A 129 0.41 -10.66 6.94
CA GLU A 129 1.69 -10.33 6.30
C GLU A 129 1.81 -10.99 4.91
N HIS A 130 1.51 -12.30 4.83
CA HIS A 130 1.53 -13.01 3.54
C HIS A 130 0.45 -12.51 2.58
N GLY A 131 -0.75 -12.18 3.06
CA GLY A 131 -1.80 -11.56 2.25
C GLY A 131 -1.40 -10.16 1.76
N GLY A 132 -0.73 -9.38 2.60
CA GLY A 132 -0.14 -8.09 2.24
C GLY A 132 0.90 -8.23 1.13
N ALA A 133 1.78 -9.23 1.21
CA ALA A 133 2.79 -9.51 0.19
C ALA A 133 2.14 -9.81 -1.18
N ILE A 134 1.06 -10.60 -1.23
CA ILE A 134 0.31 -10.85 -2.48
C ILE A 134 -0.15 -9.55 -3.12
N VAL A 135 -0.66 -8.61 -2.33
CA VAL A 135 -1.19 -7.34 -2.84
C VAL A 135 -0.08 -6.36 -3.21
N TYR A 136 0.92 -6.18 -2.34
CA TYR A 136 1.91 -5.12 -2.49
C TYR A 136 3.13 -5.53 -3.32
N ALA A 137 3.59 -6.77 -3.20
CA ALA A 137 4.77 -7.24 -3.92
C ALA A 137 4.42 -7.82 -5.30
N TYR A 138 3.26 -8.47 -5.42
CA TYR A 138 2.85 -9.18 -6.64
C TYR A 138 1.65 -8.53 -7.33
N ALA A 139 1.06 -7.49 -6.78
CA ALA A 139 -0.15 -6.84 -7.29
C ALA A 139 -1.33 -7.81 -7.53
N GLY A 140 -1.42 -8.85 -6.70
CA GLY A 140 -2.50 -9.84 -6.76
C GLY A 140 -3.86 -9.17 -6.63
N GLY A 141 -4.76 -9.50 -7.54
CA GLY A 141 -6.10 -8.90 -7.59
C GLY A 141 -6.24 -7.68 -8.50
N VAL A 142 -5.15 -7.14 -9.04
CA VAL A 142 -5.23 -6.08 -10.06
C VAL A 142 -5.87 -6.64 -11.34
N GLY A 143 -6.85 -5.91 -11.86
CA GLY A 143 -7.62 -6.33 -13.03
C GLY A 143 -8.65 -7.43 -12.77
N THR A 144 -8.55 -8.16 -11.64
CA THR A 144 -9.51 -9.21 -11.28
C THR A 144 -10.58 -8.73 -10.29
N ARG A 145 -10.24 -7.73 -9.46
CA ARG A 145 -11.14 -7.19 -8.44
C ARG A 145 -12.18 -6.24 -9.02
N SER A 146 -11.76 -5.27 -9.82
CA SER A 146 -12.62 -4.25 -10.41
C SER A 146 -13.16 -4.65 -11.79
N GLY A 147 -12.40 -5.47 -12.52
CA GLY A 147 -12.60 -5.73 -13.94
C GLY A 147 -12.24 -4.53 -14.84
N ASP A 148 -11.69 -3.44 -14.29
CA ASP A 148 -11.29 -2.26 -15.05
C ASP A 148 -9.93 -2.48 -15.74
N PRO A 149 -9.86 -2.45 -17.08
CA PRO A 149 -8.60 -2.56 -17.81
C PRO A 149 -7.57 -1.47 -17.46
N GLN A 150 -8.03 -0.34 -16.92
CA GLN A 150 -7.14 0.76 -16.50
C GLN A 150 -6.31 0.40 -15.27
N ASP A 151 -6.78 -0.52 -14.41
CA ASP A 151 -6.01 -0.98 -13.24
C ASP A 151 -4.65 -1.55 -13.66
N VAL A 152 -4.61 -2.32 -14.76
CA VAL A 152 -3.37 -2.88 -15.30
C VAL A 152 -2.45 -1.76 -15.83
N SER A 153 -3.02 -0.74 -16.46
CA SER A 153 -2.26 0.44 -16.92
C SER A 153 -1.68 1.24 -15.75
N HIS A 154 -2.45 1.41 -14.68
CA HIS A 154 -1.97 2.05 -13.44
C HIS A 154 -0.83 1.27 -12.80
N LEU A 155 -0.96 -0.06 -12.72
CA LEU A 155 0.09 -0.94 -12.21
C LEU A 155 1.36 -0.84 -13.05
N LEU A 156 1.25 -0.95 -14.38
CA LEU A 156 2.40 -0.87 -15.29
C LEU A 156 3.14 0.46 -15.12
N ARG A 157 2.40 1.58 -15.07
CA ARG A 157 2.98 2.92 -14.85
C ARG A 157 3.72 2.99 -13.52
N ALA A 158 3.07 2.53 -12.44
CA ALA A 158 3.67 2.50 -11.11
C ALA A 158 4.89 1.58 -11.05
N GLY A 159 4.81 0.39 -11.65
CA GLY A 159 5.91 -0.59 -11.69
C GLY A 159 7.14 -0.05 -12.40
N LEU A 160 6.98 0.53 -13.59
CA LEU A 160 8.07 1.15 -14.35
C LEU A 160 8.74 2.28 -13.54
N TYR A 161 7.94 3.15 -12.91
CA TYR A 161 8.46 4.25 -12.09
C TYR A 161 9.21 3.75 -10.86
N GLN A 162 8.63 2.81 -10.09
CA GLN A 162 9.26 2.27 -8.88
C GLN A 162 10.55 1.51 -9.20
N GLN A 163 10.58 0.74 -10.29
CA GLN A 163 11.79 0.06 -10.72
C GLN A 163 12.87 1.05 -11.16
N ALA A 164 12.51 2.13 -11.85
CA ALA A 164 13.47 3.19 -12.20
C ALA A 164 14.08 3.85 -10.95
N ILE A 165 13.28 4.11 -9.90
CA ILE A 165 13.79 4.62 -8.62
C ILE A 165 14.74 3.60 -7.94
N ALA A 166 14.39 2.31 -7.98
CA ALA A 166 15.23 1.25 -7.42
C ALA A 166 16.57 1.15 -8.17
N ASP A 167 16.55 1.21 -9.49
CA ASP A 167 17.73 1.18 -10.32
C ASP A 167 18.63 2.39 -10.08
N ARG A 168 18.06 3.59 -9.98
CA ARG A 168 18.79 4.81 -9.63
C ARG A 168 19.48 4.70 -8.27
N LYS A 169 18.77 4.20 -7.24
CA LYS A 169 19.35 3.96 -5.91
C LYS A 169 20.46 2.92 -5.92
N ALA A 170 20.40 1.96 -6.83
CA ALA A 170 21.43 0.93 -7.01
C ALA A 170 22.59 1.38 -7.94
N GLY A 171 22.61 2.65 -8.37
CA GLY A 171 23.63 3.20 -9.25
C GLY A 171 23.48 2.78 -10.74
N ARG A 172 22.37 2.18 -11.13
CA ARG A 172 22.07 1.78 -12.51
C ARG A 172 21.31 2.89 -13.26
N ALA A 173 21.97 4.01 -13.48
CA ALA A 173 21.36 5.20 -14.10
C ALA A 173 20.79 4.90 -15.50
N ASP A 174 21.50 4.15 -16.33
CA ASP A 174 21.04 3.78 -17.68
C ASP A 174 19.76 2.90 -17.62
N GLY A 175 19.67 2.00 -16.64
CA GLY A 175 18.47 1.20 -16.41
C GLY A 175 17.27 2.06 -16.02
N ALA A 176 17.49 3.03 -15.13
CA ALA A 176 16.45 3.96 -14.72
C ALA A 176 15.96 4.81 -15.89
N ALA A 177 16.86 5.33 -16.72
CA ALA A 177 16.54 6.11 -17.91
C ALA A 177 15.73 5.30 -18.93
N ALA A 178 16.14 4.06 -19.21
CA ALA A 178 15.46 3.18 -20.15
C ALA A 178 14.00 2.88 -19.69
N LEU A 179 13.78 2.64 -18.41
CA LEU A 179 12.45 2.38 -17.87
C LEU A 179 11.52 3.61 -17.97
N LEU A 180 12.04 4.80 -17.74
CA LEU A 180 11.27 6.03 -17.87
C LEU A 180 11.00 6.41 -19.34
N ASP A 181 11.89 6.06 -20.26
CA ASP A 181 11.63 6.16 -21.70
C ASP A 181 10.50 5.20 -22.14
N ILE A 182 10.51 3.95 -21.65
CA ILE A 182 9.42 2.99 -21.89
C ILE A 182 8.10 3.54 -21.33
N ALA A 183 8.12 4.09 -20.11
CA ALA A 183 6.94 4.69 -19.50
C ALA A 183 6.38 5.85 -20.35
N ALA A 184 7.24 6.75 -20.83
CA ALA A 184 6.83 7.88 -21.66
C ALA A 184 6.27 7.45 -23.04
N GLN A 185 6.83 6.39 -23.64
CA GLN A 185 6.29 5.80 -24.87
C GLN A 185 4.92 5.16 -24.65
N ARG A 186 4.73 4.50 -23.50
CA ARG A 186 3.46 3.83 -23.18
C ARG A 186 2.36 4.79 -22.74
N PHE A 187 2.74 5.89 -22.09
CA PHE A 187 1.83 6.91 -21.55
C PHE A 187 2.17 8.32 -22.07
N PRO A 188 2.09 8.56 -23.41
CA PRO A 188 2.59 9.79 -24.02
C PRO A 188 1.80 11.05 -23.64
N ASN A 189 0.59 10.91 -23.11
CA ASN A 189 -0.26 12.01 -22.69
C ASN A 189 -0.28 12.20 -21.15
N ASP A 190 0.47 11.39 -20.40
CA ASP A 190 0.57 11.49 -18.94
C ASP A 190 1.65 12.50 -18.57
N VAL A 191 1.24 13.70 -18.16
CA VAL A 191 2.15 14.80 -17.82
C VAL A 191 3.11 14.42 -16.70
N GLU A 192 2.68 13.62 -15.72
CA GLU A 192 3.55 13.21 -14.60
C GLU A 192 4.63 12.22 -15.05
N VAL A 193 4.30 11.33 -15.98
CA VAL A 193 5.27 10.42 -16.61
C VAL A 193 6.27 11.18 -17.46
N LEU A 194 5.78 12.17 -18.25
CA LEU A 194 6.67 13.02 -19.07
C LEU A 194 7.61 13.86 -18.21
N LEU A 195 7.14 14.36 -17.07
CA LEU A 195 7.98 15.07 -16.09
C LEU A 195 9.02 14.13 -15.46
N ALA A 196 8.64 12.89 -15.13
CA ALA A 196 9.59 11.91 -14.60
C ALA A 196 10.69 11.55 -15.62
N ARG A 197 10.31 11.44 -16.91
CA ARG A 197 11.28 11.27 -18.00
C ARG A 197 12.22 12.47 -18.14
N ALA A 198 11.69 13.68 -18.10
CA ALA A 198 12.51 14.90 -18.18
C ALA A 198 13.50 15.01 -17.00
N GLU A 199 13.05 14.64 -15.79
CA GLU A 199 13.89 14.52 -14.60
C GLU A 199 15.01 13.48 -14.79
N SER A 200 14.70 12.34 -15.41
CA SER A 200 15.67 11.28 -15.71
C SER A 200 16.71 11.74 -16.74
N LEU A 201 16.33 12.46 -17.76
CA LEU A 201 17.28 13.05 -18.72
C LEU A 201 18.28 13.98 -18.01
N LEU A 202 17.84 14.71 -16.98
CA LEU A 202 18.68 15.59 -16.19
C LEU A 202 19.59 14.82 -15.22
N ILE A 203 19.04 13.88 -14.46
CA ILE A 203 19.74 13.24 -13.34
C ILE A 203 20.53 12.01 -13.80
N ASP A 204 19.87 11.10 -14.52
CA ASP A 204 20.46 9.83 -14.95
C ASP A 204 21.28 10.02 -16.22
N GLY A 205 20.72 10.73 -17.21
CA GLY A 205 21.39 11.00 -18.49
C GLY A 205 22.38 12.16 -18.45
N LYS A 206 22.41 12.96 -17.38
CA LYS A 206 23.22 14.18 -17.22
C LYS A 206 23.18 15.11 -18.45
N ASN A 207 22.03 15.16 -19.09
CA ASN A 207 21.78 15.90 -20.32
C ASN A 207 20.76 17.01 -20.10
N ALA A 208 21.24 18.15 -19.60
CA ALA A 208 20.40 19.30 -19.28
C ALA A 208 19.66 19.85 -20.50
N MET A 209 20.26 19.84 -21.70
CA MET A 209 19.63 20.34 -22.91
C MET A 209 18.48 19.45 -23.35
N ALA A 210 18.65 18.12 -23.35
CA ALA A 210 17.58 17.18 -23.66
C ALA A 210 16.44 17.29 -22.64
N ALA A 211 16.75 17.50 -21.35
CA ALA A 211 15.74 17.74 -20.32
C ALA A 211 14.94 19.02 -20.57
N LEU A 212 15.62 20.13 -20.95
CA LEU A 212 14.98 21.39 -21.29
C LEU A 212 14.04 21.25 -22.51
N ASP A 213 14.48 20.54 -23.55
CA ASP A 213 13.67 20.30 -24.75
C ASP A 213 12.45 19.47 -24.43
N ALA A 214 12.60 18.43 -23.59
CA ALA A 214 11.47 17.63 -23.11
C ALA A 214 10.48 18.47 -22.28
N LEU A 215 11.00 19.32 -21.36
CA LEU A 215 10.16 20.19 -20.52
C LEU A 215 9.40 21.24 -21.33
N ARG A 216 10.01 21.82 -22.38
CA ARG A 216 9.32 22.76 -23.28
C ARG A 216 8.13 22.15 -24.01
N ALA A 217 8.18 20.86 -24.28
CA ALA A 217 7.07 20.14 -24.93
C ALA A 217 5.91 19.80 -23.97
N ILE A 218 6.12 19.92 -22.67
CA ILE A 218 5.12 19.59 -21.65
C ILE A 218 4.28 20.83 -21.33
N MET A 219 2.95 20.69 -21.44
CA MET A 219 1.98 21.72 -21.03
C MET A 219 1.31 21.30 -19.72
N PRO A 220 1.74 21.84 -18.56
CA PRO A 220 1.13 21.49 -17.27
C PRO A 220 -0.33 21.96 -17.22
N PRO A 221 -1.28 21.15 -16.71
CA PRO A 221 -2.67 21.56 -16.52
C PRO A 221 -2.76 22.80 -15.63
N ALA A 222 -3.59 23.79 -16.06
CA ALA A 222 -3.70 25.06 -15.36
C ALA A 222 -4.28 24.93 -13.95
N ASP A 223 -5.12 23.94 -13.72
CA ASP A 223 -5.79 23.60 -12.46
C ASP A 223 -4.94 22.74 -11.52
N ASN A 224 -3.87 22.10 -12.03
CA ASN A 224 -3.00 21.27 -11.21
C ASN A 224 -1.77 22.03 -10.71
N ARG A 225 -1.93 22.65 -9.54
CA ARG A 225 -0.87 23.43 -8.87
C ARG A 225 0.42 22.63 -8.64
N ALA A 226 0.30 21.36 -8.22
CA ALA A 226 1.46 20.51 -7.91
C ALA A 226 2.31 20.21 -9.16
N VAL A 227 1.66 19.86 -10.26
CA VAL A 227 2.30 19.60 -11.55
C VAL A 227 2.98 20.86 -12.08
N ARG A 228 2.33 22.02 -11.98
CA ARG A 228 2.92 23.31 -12.38
C ARG A 228 4.20 23.64 -11.59
N ILE A 229 4.16 23.44 -10.27
CA ILE A 229 5.33 23.65 -9.41
C ILE A 229 6.45 22.69 -9.80
N ARG A 230 6.15 21.39 -9.97
CA ARG A 230 7.16 20.39 -10.36
C ARG A 230 7.79 20.72 -11.71
N HIS A 231 6.97 21.07 -12.71
CA HIS A 231 7.47 21.46 -14.02
C HIS A 231 8.41 22.65 -13.96
N GLY A 232 8.01 23.75 -13.27
CA GLY A 232 8.83 24.94 -13.17
C GLY A 232 10.12 24.73 -12.36
N MET A 233 10.07 23.93 -11.31
CA MET A 233 11.25 23.56 -10.53
C MET A 233 12.24 22.73 -11.37
N LEU A 234 11.78 21.71 -12.08
CA LEU A 234 12.61 20.92 -12.98
C LEU A 234 13.21 21.76 -14.10
N THR A 235 12.43 22.70 -14.66
CA THR A 235 12.93 23.63 -15.67
C THR A 235 14.05 24.50 -15.11
N ALA A 236 13.89 25.03 -13.92
CA ALA A 236 14.92 25.82 -13.27
C ALA A 236 16.20 24.99 -12.98
N ASP A 237 16.05 23.76 -12.47
CA ASP A 237 17.18 22.88 -12.20
C ASP A 237 17.92 22.47 -13.49
N ALA A 238 17.19 22.24 -14.59
CA ALA A 238 17.79 21.96 -15.89
C ALA A 238 18.51 23.19 -16.46
N LEU A 239 17.98 24.41 -16.27
CA LEU A 239 18.64 25.66 -16.66
C LEU A 239 19.93 25.89 -15.86
N VAL A 240 19.92 25.64 -14.54
CA VAL A 240 21.13 25.70 -13.71
C VAL A 240 22.18 24.72 -14.21
N SER A 241 21.79 23.48 -14.46
CA SER A 241 22.70 22.45 -14.99
C SER A 241 23.26 22.78 -16.39
N ALA A 242 22.53 23.58 -17.17
CA ALA A 242 22.96 24.10 -18.46
C ALA A 242 23.81 25.40 -18.34
N GLY A 243 24.13 25.86 -17.12
CA GLY A 243 24.87 27.12 -16.90
C GLY A 243 24.03 28.40 -17.11
N GLN A 244 22.72 28.30 -17.23
CA GLN A 244 21.78 29.40 -17.52
C GLN A 244 21.09 29.89 -16.22
N ARG A 245 21.88 30.32 -15.24
CA ARG A 245 21.39 30.72 -13.90
C ARG A 245 20.36 31.85 -13.94
N GLU A 246 20.57 32.86 -14.75
CA GLU A 246 19.64 33.98 -14.87
C GLU A 246 18.26 33.51 -15.41
N GLY A 247 18.28 32.60 -16.39
CA GLY A 247 17.07 31.97 -16.91
C GLY A 247 16.32 31.16 -15.84
N ALA A 248 17.04 30.45 -14.97
CA ALA A 248 16.46 29.72 -13.86
C ALA A 248 15.79 30.67 -12.84
N ILE A 249 16.45 31.77 -12.48
CA ILE A 249 15.88 32.80 -11.60
C ILE A 249 14.62 33.40 -12.21
N ALA A 250 14.62 33.76 -13.48
CA ALA A 250 13.45 34.30 -14.18
C ALA A 250 12.29 33.29 -14.20
N THR A 251 12.58 32.01 -14.46
CA THR A 251 11.59 30.92 -14.44
C THR A 251 10.92 30.78 -13.08
N LEU A 252 11.72 30.77 -11.99
CA LEU A 252 11.16 30.64 -10.63
C LEU A 252 10.38 31.90 -10.21
N GLN A 253 10.77 33.09 -10.63
CA GLN A 253 10.03 34.33 -10.38
C GLN A 253 8.65 34.29 -11.07
N GLN A 254 8.60 33.90 -12.33
CA GLN A 254 7.35 33.75 -13.08
C GLN A 254 6.45 32.67 -12.45
N LEU A 255 7.04 31.54 -12.07
CA LEU A 255 6.30 30.47 -11.38
C LEU A 255 5.71 30.98 -10.06
N LEU A 256 6.49 31.70 -9.26
CA LEU A 256 6.07 32.21 -7.95
C LEU A 256 4.95 33.24 -8.07
N ALA A 257 5.00 34.10 -9.07
CA ALA A 257 3.94 35.06 -9.38
C ALA A 257 2.62 34.39 -9.78
N ALA A 258 2.70 33.27 -10.51
CA ALA A 258 1.52 32.51 -10.94
C ALA A 258 1.03 31.49 -9.91
N VAL A 259 1.92 30.95 -9.08
CA VAL A 259 1.62 29.89 -8.11
C VAL A 259 2.46 30.11 -6.83
N PRO A 260 2.01 30.93 -5.88
CA PRO A 260 2.73 31.17 -4.65
C PRO A 260 3.10 29.86 -3.91
N SER A 261 4.40 29.65 -3.60
CA SER A 261 4.89 28.42 -2.97
C SER A 261 6.15 28.69 -2.14
N PRO A 262 6.16 28.35 -0.84
CA PRO A 262 7.34 28.50 0.01
C PRO A 262 8.56 27.74 -0.55
N ARG A 263 8.36 26.56 -1.13
CA ARG A 263 9.42 25.75 -1.73
C ARG A 263 10.06 26.43 -2.94
N VAL A 264 9.25 27.05 -3.79
CA VAL A 264 9.72 27.82 -4.97
C VAL A 264 10.48 29.06 -4.49
N GLN A 265 9.96 29.77 -3.47
CA GLN A 265 10.63 30.94 -2.89
C GLN A 265 12.01 30.55 -2.32
N GLN A 266 12.08 29.50 -1.52
CA GLN A 266 13.34 29.02 -0.97
C GLN A 266 14.38 28.68 -2.05
N ARG A 267 13.95 28.02 -3.14
CA ARG A 267 14.85 27.69 -4.26
C ARG A 267 15.33 28.96 -4.99
N LEU A 268 14.44 29.92 -5.16
CA LEU A 268 14.78 31.22 -5.77
C LEU A 268 15.80 31.97 -4.92
N ASP A 269 15.61 32.00 -3.61
CA ASP A 269 16.51 32.70 -2.69
C ASP A 269 17.90 32.04 -2.66
N ALA A 270 17.97 30.69 -2.64
CA ALA A 270 19.20 29.94 -2.75
C ALA A 270 19.94 30.27 -4.05
N LEU A 271 19.25 30.25 -5.20
CA LEU A 271 19.87 30.63 -6.47
C LEU A 271 20.35 32.08 -6.50
N LYS A 272 19.67 33.01 -5.85
CA LYS A 272 20.12 34.40 -5.75
C LYS A 272 21.36 34.59 -4.86
N ALA A 273 21.45 33.76 -3.78
CA ALA A 273 22.58 33.79 -2.86
C ALA A 273 23.88 33.20 -3.43
N GLY A 274 23.80 32.40 -4.48
CA GLY A 274 24.99 31.81 -5.09
C GLY A 274 25.14 30.29 -4.90
N ASP A 275 24.11 29.66 -4.34
CA ASP A 275 24.07 28.22 -4.07
C ASP A 275 23.39 27.41 -5.22
#